data_868b4f7587a2d9865a7c09797fe7684e
#
_entry.id   868b4f7587a2d9865a7c09797fe7684e
#
_cell.length_a   1.000
_cell.length_b   1.000
_cell.length_c   1.000
_cell.angle_alpha   90.00
_cell.angle_beta   90.00
_cell.angle_gamma   90.00
#
_symmetry.space_group_name_H-M   'P 1'
#
loop_
_entity.id
_entity.type
_entity.pdbx_description
1 polymer ?
#
loop_
_entity_poly.entity_id
_entity_poly.type
_entity_poly.pdbx_seq_one_letter_code
_entity_poly.pdbx_strand_id
1 'polypeptide(L)'
;MKKFLTLVCVSSLGGALTLGAYKHFFEASEITKVVENQPKASLFPVNLEKHFDGGTNIDFTTAANKTVHSVVHVKNTTLSKGYTSFEDLFFGRSQQREQIGTGSGVIISPDGYIITNNHVIEGAQSIEITTNDNKTFDAELIGTDLNTDIALLKIESDESLNYTTFGDSNTAQIGEWVLAVGNPFNLTSTVTAGIISAKSRDLSGQNTQSFIQTDAAVNPGNSGGALVNIKGELIGINTAISSQTGSYIGYSFAVPSNIARKVVEDIMEFGNVQNGILGVIGGELNSKNAKDFGVDQTEGFYVTDVQIGTGADRAGIQKGDIIQRIDGITISKFSDLKGFLNTKSPEDEVQVEFLRNGTIERLIVTLEKLTMIEIPIIGTLEEASKEALQNLNIEFGLQLSELSETHRKGWESDGIYEGSFVTEINDENINSVNDAQRALEKYSNKVLRIAVVKTNGEKVMYRFR
;
A
#
# COMPACT_ATOMS: atom_id res chain seq x y z
N MET A 1 -24.15 -52.92 84.00
CA MET A 1 -23.87 -53.22 82.59
C MET A 1 -25.14 -53.31 81.71
N LYS A 2 -26.17 -54.05 82.09
CA LYS A 2 -27.40 -54.22 81.26
C LYS A 2 -28.08 -52.90 80.88
N LYS A 3 -28.22 -51.92 81.82
CA LYS A 3 -28.81 -50.58 81.49
C LYS A 3 -28.00 -49.71 80.56
N PHE A 4 -26.67 -49.81 80.57
CA PHE A 4 -25.79 -49.07 79.67
C PHE A 4 -25.89 -49.64 78.26
N LEU A 5 -25.91 -50.96 78.12
CA LEU A 5 -26.10 -51.63 76.84
C LEU A 5 -27.45 -51.30 76.20
N THR A 6 -28.51 -51.26 77.00
CA THR A 6 -29.84 -50.85 76.51
C THR A 6 -29.87 -49.39 76.04
N LEU A 7 -29.17 -48.48 76.70
CA LEU A 7 -29.09 -47.04 76.29
C LEU A 7 -28.36 -46.91 75.02
N VAL A 8 -27.25 -47.63 74.82
CA VAL A 8 -26.49 -47.63 73.59
C VAL A 8 -27.31 -48.19 72.41
N CYS A 9 -28.01 -49.26 72.60
CA CYS A 9 -28.91 -49.85 71.60
C CYS A 9 -30.04 -48.89 71.19
N VAL A 10 -30.69 -48.23 72.18
CA VAL A 10 -31.76 -47.26 71.90
C VAL A 10 -31.22 -46.01 71.13
N SER A 11 -30.06 -45.51 71.54
CA SER A 11 -29.40 -44.37 70.87
C SER A 11 -29.01 -44.71 69.43
N SER A 12 -28.45 -45.92 69.21
CA SER A 12 -28.11 -46.38 67.90
C SER A 12 -29.32 -46.59 66.98
N LEU A 13 -30.40 -47.12 67.55
CA LEU A 13 -31.68 -47.32 66.84
C LEU A 13 -32.32 -45.97 66.49
N GLY A 14 -32.26 -44.99 67.39
CA GLY A 14 -32.69 -43.60 67.13
C GLY A 14 -31.91 -42.94 66.02
N GLY A 15 -30.58 -43.05 66.02
CA GLY A 15 -29.72 -42.52 64.97
C GLY A 15 -29.98 -43.14 63.59
N ALA A 16 -30.18 -44.48 63.58
CA ALA A 16 -30.48 -45.16 62.31
C ALA A 16 -31.87 -44.79 61.75
N LEU A 17 -32.87 -44.61 62.60
CA LEU A 17 -34.22 -44.16 62.21
C LEU A 17 -34.20 -42.72 61.68
N THR A 18 -33.43 -41.86 62.34
CA THR A 18 -33.27 -40.43 61.88
C THR A 18 -32.58 -40.36 60.57
N LEU A 19 -31.48 -41.09 60.35
CA LEU A 19 -30.76 -41.19 59.10
C LEU A 19 -31.62 -41.78 57.96
N GLY A 20 -32.40 -42.83 58.29
CA GLY A 20 -33.34 -43.44 57.34
C GLY A 20 -34.47 -42.48 56.93
N ALA A 21 -35.02 -41.73 57.87
CA ALA A 21 -36.06 -40.74 57.64
C ALA A 21 -35.45 -39.53 56.79
N TYR A 22 -34.27 -39.10 57.17
CA TYR A 22 -33.57 -38.04 56.37
C TYR A 22 -33.35 -38.47 54.92
N LYS A 23 -32.86 -39.69 54.74
CA LYS A 23 -32.62 -40.24 53.40
C LYS A 23 -33.92 -40.41 52.60
N HIS A 24 -35.02 -40.80 53.26
CA HIS A 24 -36.32 -41.02 52.62
C HIS A 24 -37.06 -39.69 52.29
N PHE A 25 -36.98 -38.71 53.19
CA PHE A 25 -37.75 -37.45 53.05
C PHE A 25 -37.00 -36.27 52.55
N PHE A 26 -35.66 -36.24 52.66
CA PHE A 26 -34.82 -35.08 52.27
C PHE A 26 -33.76 -35.36 51.22
N GLU A 27 -33.33 -36.59 50.99
CA GLU A 27 -32.57 -36.96 49.85
C GLU A 27 -33.57 -37.09 48.68
N ALA A 28 -33.89 -35.94 48.06
CA ALA A 28 -34.55 -35.95 46.78
C ALA A 28 -33.64 -36.68 45.82
N SER A 29 -34.07 -37.81 45.27
CA SER A 29 -33.42 -38.39 44.09
C SER A 29 -33.48 -37.33 42.98
N GLU A 30 -32.39 -36.63 42.80
CA GLU A 30 -32.19 -35.93 41.51
C GLU A 30 -32.15 -37.00 40.41
N ILE A 31 -33.34 -37.42 39.99
CA ILE A 31 -33.47 -38.01 38.68
C ILE A 31 -33.18 -36.85 37.74
N THR A 32 -31.91 -36.72 37.36
CA THR A 32 -31.51 -35.93 36.17
C THR A 32 -32.25 -36.61 35.02
N LYS A 33 -33.48 -36.13 34.72
CA LYS A 33 -34.07 -36.35 33.42
C LYS A 33 -33.14 -35.62 32.46
N VAL A 34 -32.23 -36.35 31.85
CA VAL A 34 -31.63 -35.93 30.59
C VAL A 34 -32.82 -35.75 29.64
N VAL A 35 -33.35 -34.54 29.62
CA VAL A 35 -34.21 -34.10 28.51
C VAL A 35 -33.29 -34.13 27.32
N GLU A 36 -33.34 -35.20 26.59
CA GLU A 36 -32.81 -35.33 25.26
C GLU A 36 -33.55 -34.26 24.45
N ASN A 37 -33.05 -33.01 24.50
CA ASN A 37 -33.46 -31.96 23.59
C ASN A 37 -33.04 -32.43 22.20
N GLN A 38 -33.97 -33.12 21.53
CA GLN A 38 -33.83 -33.30 20.11
C GLN A 38 -33.67 -31.89 19.51
N PRO A 39 -32.54 -31.59 18.85
CA PRO A 39 -32.36 -30.30 18.22
C PRO A 39 -33.49 -30.11 17.23
N LYS A 40 -34.28 -29.05 17.37
CA LYS A 40 -35.25 -28.63 16.35
C LYS A 40 -34.48 -28.59 15.07
N ALA A 41 -34.97 -29.30 14.04
CA ALA A 41 -34.36 -29.28 12.73
C ALA A 41 -34.08 -27.82 12.28
N SER A 42 -32.82 -27.45 12.20
CA SER A 42 -32.42 -26.15 11.71
C SER A 42 -32.76 -26.07 10.22
N LEU A 43 -33.45 -25.03 9.80
CA LEU A 43 -33.76 -24.78 8.40
C LEU A 43 -32.50 -24.50 7.56
N PHE A 44 -31.36 -24.31 8.21
CA PHE A 44 -30.06 -24.12 7.60
C PHE A 44 -29.06 -25.17 8.12
N PRO A 45 -28.17 -25.69 7.27
CA PRO A 45 -27.17 -26.66 7.71
C PRO A 45 -26.23 -25.99 8.71
N VAL A 46 -26.32 -26.41 9.97
CA VAL A 46 -25.37 -26.05 11.05
C VAL A 46 -24.43 -27.22 11.19
N ASN A 47 -23.17 -27.05 10.83
CA ASN A 47 -22.13 -28.03 11.09
C ASN A 47 -21.78 -27.99 12.58
N LEU A 48 -22.31 -28.95 13.35
CA LEU A 48 -22.06 -29.10 14.78
C LEU A 48 -20.84 -30.00 15.07
N GLU A 49 -20.00 -30.26 14.10
CA GLU A 49 -18.74 -30.94 14.36
C GLU A 49 -17.86 -30.04 15.24
N LYS A 50 -17.84 -30.36 16.54
CA LYS A 50 -16.84 -29.86 17.49
C LYS A 50 -15.48 -30.49 17.12
N HIS A 51 -14.85 -30.03 16.08
CA HIS A 51 -13.42 -30.15 15.93
C HIS A 51 -12.75 -29.05 16.78
N PHE A 52 -12.74 -29.27 18.09
CA PHE A 52 -11.67 -28.78 18.96
C PHE A 52 -10.48 -29.72 18.73
N ASP A 53 -9.97 -29.78 17.51
CA ASP A 53 -8.61 -30.17 17.30
C ASP A 53 -7.77 -29.02 17.85
N GLY A 54 -6.81 -29.30 18.73
CA GLY A 54 -6.09 -28.31 19.49
C GLY A 54 -5.51 -27.28 18.53
N GLY A 55 -6.18 -26.11 18.45
CA GLY A 55 -5.73 -25.00 17.65
C GLY A 55 -4.30 -24.70 18.10
N THR A 56 -3.34 -24.76 17.19
CA THR A 56 -2.01 -24.24 17.42
C THR A 56 -2.23 -22.80 17.89
N ASN A 57 -1.96 -22.53 19.17
CA ASN A 57 -2.01 -21.17 19.70
C ASN A 57 -1.12 -20.32 18.80
N ILE A 58 -1.73 -19.39 18.07
CA ILE A 58 -0.96 -18.46 17.24
C ILE A 58 -0.16 -17.60 18.20
N ASP A 59 1.15 -17.79 18.22
CA ASP A 59 2.06 -17.00 19.02
C ASP A 59 2.71 -15.92 18.15
N PHE A 60 2.35 -14.68 18.43
CA PHE A 60 2.89 -13.51 17.75
C PHE A 60 4.25 -13.06 18.30
N THR A 61 4.68 -13.59 19.47
CA THR A 61 5.89 -13.11 20.16
C THR A 61 7.14 -13.33 19.32
N THR A 62 7.24 -14.43 18.60
CA THR A 62 8.38 -14.73 17.74
C THR A 62 8.47 -13.72 16.58
N ALA A 63 7.37 -13.46 15.87
CA ALA A 63 7.33 -12.48 14.79
C ALA A 63 7.60 -11.06 15.30
N ALA A 64 6.97 -10.67 16.42
CA ALA A 64 7.16 -9.38 17.05
C ALA A 64 8.63 -9.16 17.46
N ASN A 65 9.23 -10.11 18.19
CA ASN A 65 10.62 -10.00 18.63
C ASN A 65 11.62 -9.92 17.46
N LYS A 66 11.35 -10.64 16.37
CA LYS A 66 12.18 -10.57 15.17
C LYS A 66 12.10 -9.19 14.49
N THR A 67 10.93 -8.54 14.54
CA THR A 67 10.68 -7.33 13.77
C THR A 67 10.95 -6.04 14.54
N VAL A 68 10.68 -5.98 15.85
CA VAL A 68 10.82 -4.73 16.63
C VAL A 68 12.21 -4.12 16.60
N HIS A 69 13.26 -4.94 16.42
CA HIS A 69 14.65 -4.47 16.36
C HIS A 69 15.05 -3.92 14.97
N SER A 70 14.27 -4.18 13.95
CA SER A 70 14.49 -3.66 12.60
C SER A 70 13.56 -2.49 12.24
N VAL A 71 12.60 -2.15 13.11
CA VAL A 71 11.71 -1.00 12.93
C VAL A 71 12.25 0.18 13.72
N VAL A 72 12.48 1.29 13.03
CA VAL A 72 13.11 2.49 13.54
C VAL A 72 12.15 3.66 13.59
N HIS A 73 12.47 4.64 14.43
CA HIS A 73 11.83 5.95 14.43
C HIS A 73 12.48 6.83 13.35
N VAL A 74 11.66 7.48 12.54
CA VAL A 74 12.09 8.46 11.54
C VAL A 74 11.61 9.83 11.98
N LYS A 75 12.56 10.76 12.16
CA LYS A 75 12.29 12.17 12.46
C LYS A 75 12.76 13.00 11.28
N ASN A 76 11.88 13.77 10.69
CA ASN A 76 12.23 14.77 9.69
C ASN A 76 12.18 16.19 10.29
N THR A 77 13.05 17.04 9.81
CA THR A 77 13.04 18.47 10.13
C THR A 77 12.87 19.26 8.84
N THR A 78 11.79 20.04 8.76
CA THR A 78 11.50 20.93 7.62
C THR A 78 11.56 22.38 8.08
N LEU A 79 11.94 23.31 7.19
CA LEU A 79 11.89 24.73 7.45
C LEU A 79 10.68 25.37 6.75
N SER A 80 9.68 25.76 7.52
CA SER A 80 8.56 26.53 6.99
C SER A 80 8.80 28.04 7.21
N LYS A 81 8.52 28.85 6.17
CA LYS A 81 8.50 30.31 6.30
C LYS A 81 7.11 30.72 6.79
N GLY A 82 7.02 31.28 7.96
CA GLY A 82 5.77 31.76 8.56
C GLY A 82 5.91 33.14 9.17
N TYR A 83 4.80 33.86 9.27
CA TYR A 83 4.73 35.12 10.00
C TYR A 83 4.34 34.79 11.43
N THR A 84 5.16 35.25 12.40
CA THR A 84 4.95 34.97 13.85
C THR A 84 4.06 35.99 14.53
N SER A 85 3.91 37.16 13.91
CA SER A 85 3.05 38.25 14.43
C SER A 85 2.41 39.04 13.28
N PHE A 86 1.36 39.80 13.60
CA PHE A 86 0.75 40.73 12.65
C PHE A 86 1.74 41.81 12.16
N GLU A 87 2.71 42.18 13.02
CA GLU A 87 3.81 43.09 12.66
C GLU A 87 4.75 42.46 11.62
N ASP A 88 5.12 41.17 11.79
CA ASP A 88 5.97 40.46 10.83
C ASP A 88 5.30 40.31 9.47
N LEU A 89 3.99 40.07 9.46
CA LEU A 89 3.19 40.05 8.24
C LEU A 89 3.19 41.42 7.54
N PHE A 90 3.04 42.47 8.31
CA PHE A 90 2.95 43.86 7.79
C PHE A 90 4.29 44.36 7.26
N PHE A 91 5.40 43.97 7.89
CA PHE A 91 6.76 44.37 7.49
C PHE A 91 7.44 43.33 6.56
N GLY A 92 6.75 42.26 6.17
CA GLY A 92 7.28 41.23 5.29
C GLY A 92 8.44 40.42 5.90
N ARG A 93 8.54 40.38 7.25
CA ARG A 93 9.57 39.63 7.97
C ARG A 93 9.12 38.21 8.25
N SER A 94 9.29 37.31 7.28
CA SER A 94 9.07 35.89 7.53
C SER A 94 10.20 35.32 8.38
N GLN A 95 9.85 34.64 9.47
CA GLN A 95 10.81 33.86 10.27
C GLN A 95 10.77 32.42 9.82
N GLN A 96 11.94 31.80 9.67
CA GLN A 96 12.04 30.37 9.46
C GLN A 96 11.72 29.66 10.77
N ARG A 97 10.78 28.72 10.71
CA ARG A 97 10.42 27.83 11.82
C ARG A 97 10.74 26.41 11.44
N GLU A 98 11.44 25.73 12.33
CA GLU A 98 11.58 24.27 12.24
C GLU A 98 10.24 23.62 12.54
N GLN A 99 9.81 22.75 11.65
CA GLN A 99 8.67 21.88 11.82
C GLN A 99 9.18 20.44 11.83
N ILE A 100 8.84 19.70 12.90
CA ILE A 100 9.27 18.33 13.07
C ILE A 100 8.11 17.42 12.66
N GLY A 101 8.36 16.55 11.70
CA GLY A 101 7.53 15.42 11.34
C GLY A 101 8.12 14.13 11.89
N THR A 102 7.27 13.14 12.16
CA THR A 102 7.71 11.85 12.68
C THR A 102 6.96 10.69 12.01
N GLY A 103 7.65 9.57 11.87
CA GLY A 103 7.13 8.32 11.34
C GLY A 103 8.00 7.15 11.77
N SER A 104 7.87 6.07 11.06
CA SER A 104 8.65 4.85 11.23
C SER A 104 9.40 4.51 9.96
N GLY A 105 10.39 3.61 10.06
CA GLY A 105 11.08 3.00 8.94
C GLY A 105 11.39 1.54 9.23
N VAL A 106 11.72 0.80 8.20
CA VAL A 106 12.10 -0.62 8.29
C VAL A 106 13.50 -0.80 7.74
N ILE A 107 14.44 -1.26 8.56
CA ILE A 107 15.77 -1.66 8.11
C ILE A 107 15.62 -2.94 7.29
N ILE A 108 16.09 -2.92 6.05
CA ILE A 108 15.98 -4.04 5.08
C ILE A 108 17.30 -4.70 4.77
N SER A 109 18.42 -4.13 5.23
CA SER A 109 19.75 -4.66 5.00
C SER A 109 20.67 -4.43 6.20
N PRO A 110 21.67 -5.31 6.42
CA PRO A 110 22.57 -5.20 7.57
C PRO A 110 23.51 -3.99 7.51
N ASP A 111 23.67 -3.38 6.34
CA ASP A 111 24.52 -2.21 6.09
C ASP A 111 23.75 -0.88 6.18
N GLY A 112 22.44 -0.89 6.53
CA GLY A 112 21.73 0.29 6.92
C GLY A 112 20.80 0.92 5.87
N TYR A 113 20.34 0.17 4.88
CA TYR A 113 19.22 0.62 4.04
C TYR A 113 17.91 0.52 4.78
N ILE A 114 17.10 1.58 4.69
CA ILE A 114 15.82 1.73 5.42
C ILE A 114 14.74 2.15 4.42
N ILE A 115 13.61 1.45 4.44
CA ILE A 115 12.40 1.86 3.74
C ILE A 115 11.51 2.65 4.70
N THR A 116 10.95 3.75 4.21
CA THR A 116 9.88 4.51 4.87
C THR A 116 8.87 5.00 3.82
N ASN A 117 7.85 5.75 4.23
CA ASN A 117 6.98 6.43 3.28
C ASN A 117 7.58 7.75 2.82
N ASN A 118 7.29 8.12 1.57
CA ASN A 118 7.69 9.41 1.02
C ASN A 118 7.09 10.57 1.83
N HIS A 119 5.80 10.52 2.18
CA HIS A 119 5.14 11.59 2.95
C HIS A 119 5.74 11.79 4.36
N VAL A 120 6.44 10.77 4.92
CA VAL A 120 7.13 10.89 6.22
C VAL A 120 8.35 11.79 6.12
N ILE A 121 9.00 11.86 4.96
CA ILE A 121 10.25 12.60 4.76
C ILE A 121 10.11 13.76 3.77
N GLU A 122 8.92 14.02 3.26
CA GLU A 122 8.68 15.04 2.26
C GLU A 122 9.12 16.43 2.75
N GLY A 123 9.92 17.12 1.93
CA GLY A 123 10.44 18.45 2.25
C GLY A 123 11.46 18.48 3.38
N ALA A 124 11.96 17.35 3.87
CA ALA A 124 12.93 17.27 4.93
C ALA A 124 14.26 17.94 4.54
N GLN A 125 14.80 18.78 5.41
CA GLN A 125 16.17 19.28 5.31
C GLN A 125 17.17 18.37 6.01
N SER A 126 16.72 17.68 7.06
CA SER A 126 17.48 16.64 7.72
C SER A 126 16.56 15.51 8.16
N ILE A 127 17.09 14.30 8.09
CA ILE A 127 16.40 13.08 8.50
C ILE A 127 17.26 12.40 9.56
N GLU A 128 16.67 12.15 10.71
CA GLU A 128 17.30 11.48 11.84
C GLU A 128 16.59 10.16 12.10
N ILE A 129 17.36 9.10 12.23
CA ILE A 129 16.86 7.75 12.52
C ILE A 129 17.25 7.38 13.95
N THR A 130 16.28 6.91 14.73
CA THR A 130 16.56 6.32 16.05
C THR A 130 16.15 4.86 16.05
N THR A 131 17.10 3.99 16.35
CA THR A 131 16.90 2.54 16.43
C THR A 131 16.22 2.12 17.73
N ASN A 132 15.72 0.89 17.81
CA ASN A 132 15.03 0.38 18.99
C ASN A 132 15.92 0.33 20.26
N ASP A 133 17.25 0.30 20.10
CA ASP A 133 18.25 0.39 21.17
C ASP A 133 18.70 1.84 21.49
N ASN A 134 17.93 2.84 21.01
CA ASN A 134 18.14 4.27 21.20
C ASN A 134 19.45 4.82 20.63
N LYS A 135 20.02 4.20 19.63
CA LYS A 135 21.11 4.79 18.84
C LYS A 135 20.52 5.71 17.79
N THR A 136 21.13 6.87 17.59
CA THR A 136 20.67 7.89 16.64
C THR A 136 21.69 8.05 15.52
N PHE A 137 21.19 8.15 14.28
CA PHE A 137 21.96 8.26 13.06
C PHE A 137 21.37 9.35 12.17
N ASP A 138 22.22 10.10 11.50
CA ASP A 138 21.80 10.93 10.37
C ASP A 138 21.57 10.01 9.15
N ALA A 139 20.49 10.25 8.43
CA ALA A 139 20.14 9.46 7.25
C ALA A 139 20.26 10.28 5.97
N GLU A 140 20.84 9.65 4.96
CA GLU A 140 20.86 10.14 3.59
C GLU A 140 19.62 9.63 2.83
N LEU A 141 18.98 10.53 2.07
CA LEU A 141 17.92 10.17 1.14
C LEU A 141 18.54 9.65 -0.15
N ILE A 142 18.34 8.35 -0.45
CA ILE A 142 18.81 7.72 -1.68
C ILE A 142 17.85 7.99 -2.84
N GLY A 143 16.54 7.91 -2.58
CA GLY A 143 15.52 8.23 -3.56
C GLY A 143 14.11 8.01 -3.05
N THR A 144 13.14 8.48 -3.84
CA THR A 144 11.71 8.36 -3.52
C THR A 144 10.89 7.97 -4.74
N ASP A 145 9.75 7.33 -4.48
CA ASP A 145 8.66 7.21 -5.46
C ASP A 145 7.36 7.73 -4.86
N LEU A 146 6.89 8.83 -5.42
CA LEU A 146 5.65 9.48 -5.01
C LEU A 146 4.40 8.64 -5.34
N ASN A 147 4.47 7.79 -6.38
CA ASN A 147 3.33 6.97 -6.83
C ASN A 147 2.99 5.88 -5.82
N THR A 148 4.02 5.24 -5.27
CA THR A 148 3.86 4.17 -4.28
C THR A 148 3.99 4.67 -2.85
N ASP A 149 4.32 5.96 -2.65
CA ASP A 149 4.59 6.55 -1.33
C ASP A 149 5.75 5.84 -0.60
N ILE A 150 6.81 5.45 -1.34
CA ILE A 150 8.01 4.80 -0.79
C ILE A 150 9.22 5.73 -0.88
N ALA A 151 10.04 5.71 0.16
CA ALA A 151 11.35 6.35 0.20
C ALA A 151 12.41 5.37 0.70
N LEU A 152 13.61 5.45 0.12
CA LEU A 152 14.79 4.70 0.52
C LEU A 152 15.80 5.63 1.18
N LEU A 153 16.16 5.30 2.41
CA LEU A 153 17.16 6.01 3.20
C LEU A 153 18.37 5.11 3.44
N LYS A 154 19.51 5.73 3.74
CA LYS A 154 20.75 5.05 4.14
C LYS A 154 21.31 5.69 5.41
N ILE A 155 21.69 4.84 6.37
CA ILE A 155 22.45 5.22 7.55
C ILE A 155 23.81 4.52 7.54
N GLU A 156 24.82 5.17 8.10
CA GLU A 156 26.13 4.58 8.30
C GLU A 156 26.25 4.04 9.73
N SER A 157 26.61 2.77 9.86
CA SER A 157 26.80 2.11 11.15
C SER A 157 28.05 1.25 11.12
N ASP A 158 28.84 1.34 12.18
CA ASP A 158 30.04 0.47 12.37
C ASP A 158 29.66 -0.96 12.73
N GLU A 159 28.40 -1.21 13.12
CA GLU A 159 27.89 -2.52 13.51
C GLU A 159 26.86 -3.01 12.49
N SER A 160 26.79 -4.33 12.29
CA SER A 160 25.75 -4.95 11.50
C SER A 160 24.38 -4.75 12.16
N LEU A 161 23.43 -4.21 11.43
CA LEU A 161 22.09 -3.88 11.92
C LEU A 161 21.13 -5.07 11.81
N ASN A 162 20.16 -5.14 12.74
CA ASN A 162 19.03 -6.04 12.60
C ASN A 162 18.14 -5.58 11.46
N TYR A 163 17.73 -6.49 10.59
CA TYR A 163 16.90 -6.16 9.42
C TYR A 163 15.76 -7.16 9.25
N THR A 164 14.70 -6.73 8.56
CA THR A 164 13.55 -7.57 8.20
C THR A 164 13.69 -8.06 6.75
N THR A 165 13.44 -9.35 6.53
CA THR A 165 13.44 -9.94 5.19
C THR A 165 12.10 -9.76 4.50
N PHE A 166 12.11 -9.53 3.18
CA PHE A 166 10.89 -9.47 2.40
C PHE A 166 10.17 -10.82 2.33
N GLY A 167 8.88 -10.82 2.57
CA GLY A 167 7.96 -11.89 2.22
C GLY A 167 7.27 -11.59 0.89
N ASP A 168 6.56 -12.56 0.34
CA ASP A 168 5.84 -12.41 -0.94
C ASP A 168 4.39 -11.97 -0.70
N SER A 169 4.11 -10.67 -0.91
CA SER A 169 2.76 -10.11 -0.77
C SER A 169 1.76 -10.63 -1.80
N ASN A 170 2.21 -11.21 -2.93
CA ASN A 170 1.30 -11.78 -3.92
C ASN A 170 0.66 -13.07 -3.42
N THR A 171 1.41 -13.89 -2.66
CA THR A 171 0.93 -15.15 -2.08
C THR A 171 0.10 -14.96 -0.82
N ALA A 172 0.22 -13.81 -0.15
CA ALA A 172 -0.54 -13.48 1.05
C ALA A 172 -2.05 -13.47 0.78
N GLN A 173 -2.84 -14.10 1.65
CA GLN A 173 -4.28 -14.31 1.47
C GLN A 173 -5.11 -13.48 2.46
N ILE A 174 -6.33 -13.13 2.03
CA ILE A 174 -7.32 -12.51 2.92
C ILE A 174 -7.63 -13.49 4.06
N GLY A 175 -7.60 -12.98 5.29
CA GLY A 175 -7.77 -13.76 6.51
C GLY A 175 -6.45 -14.21 7.18
N GLU A 176 -5.31 -14.08 6.52
CA GLU A 176 -4.01 -14.35 7.14
C GLU A 176 -3.68 -13.32 8.22
N TRP A 177 -3.11 -13.80 9.33
CA TRP A 177 -2.65 -12.96 10.42
C TRP A 177 -1.43 -12.11 10.03
N VAL A 178 -1.48 -10.85 10.42
CA VAL A 178 -0.38 -9.90 10.22
C VAL A 178 -0.17 -9.06 11.48
N LEU A 179 1.06 -8.55 11.64
CA LEU A 179 1.44 -7.61 12.68
C LEU A 179 1.83 -6.29 12.02
N ALA A 180 1.23 -5.20 12.46
CA ALA A 180 1.70 -3.86 12.14
C ALA A 180 2.65 -3.39 13.24
N VAL A 181 3.89 -3.07 12.85
CA VAL A 181 4.97 -2.66 13.74
C VAL A 181 5.41 -1.26 13.36
N GLY A 182 5.48 -0.37 14.33
CA GLY A 182 5.97 0.99 14.17
C GLY A 182 6.74 1.43 15.41
N ASN A 183 7.45 2.56 15.32
CA ASN A 183 8.15 3.19 16.43
C ASN A 183 7.68 4.66 16.58
N PRO A 184 6.41 4.87 16.98
CA PRO A 184 5.87 6.21 17.17
C PRO A 184 6.55 6.90 18.35
N PHE A 185 6.81 8.21 18.21
CA PHE A 185 7.26 9.08 19.30
C PHE A 185 8.61 8.72 19.95
N ASN A 186 9.43 7.90 19.30
CA ASN A 186 10.75 7.49 19.84
C ASN A 186 10.69 6.89 21.26
N LEU A 187 9.62 6.17 21.58
CA LEU A 187 9.46 5.55 22.90
C LEU A 187 9.94 4.11 22.90
N THR A 188 9.25 3.27 22.19
CA THR A 188 9.57 1.84 21.93
C THR A 188 8.71 1.37 20.78
N SER A 189 9.15 0.35 20.06
CA SER A 189 8.36 -0.23 18.98
C SER A 189 7.01 -0.71 19.50
N THR A 190 5.95 -0.32 18.80
CA THR A 190 4.56 -0.71 19.06
C THR A 190 4.15 -1.80 18.07
N VAL A 191 3.53 -2.86 18.56
CA VAL A 191 3.04 -3.98 17.76
C VAL A 191 1.52 -4.09 17.92
N THR A 192 0.82 -4.14 16.80
CA THR A 192 -0.62 -4.46 16.77
C THR A 192 -0.87 -5.64 15.85
N ALA A 193 -1.86 -6.46 16.16
CA ALA A 193 -2.21 -7.65 15.39
C ALA A 193 -3.56 -7.48 14.70
N GLY A 194 -3.68 -8.06 13.53
CA GLY A 194 -4.90 -8.11 12.74
C GLY A 194 -4.77 -9.12 11.61
N ILE A 195 -5.65 -9.04 10.63
CA ILE A 195 -5.63 -9.90 9.44
C ILE A 195 -5.51 -9.07 8.16
N ILE A 196 -5.16 -9.71 7.07
CA ILE A 196 -5.35 -9.15 5.75
C ILE A 196 -6.85 -9.09 5.48
N SER A 197 -7.44 -7.90 5.47
CA SER A 197 -8.88 -7.69 5.27
C SER A 197 -9.26 -7.63 3.79
N ALA A 198 -8.36 -7.11 2.95
CA ALA A 198 -8.52 -7.04 1.49
C ALA A 198 -7.17 -6.81 0.81
N LYS A 199 -7.13 -7.00 -0.51
CA LYS A 199 -5.98 -6.69 -1.37
C LYS A 199 -6.41 -5.75 -2.50
N SER A 200 -5.42 -5.11 -3.14
CA SER A 200 -5.62 -4.22 -4.29
C SER A 200 -6.66 -3.12 -4.01
N ARG A 201 -6.54 -2.47 -2.84
CA ARG A 201 -7.39 -1.33 -2.51
C ARG A 201 -6.83 -0.05 -3.12
N ASP A 202 -7.69 0.67 -3.81
CA ASP A 202 -7.41 2.03 -4.27
C ASP A 202 -8.10 3.05 -3.35
N LEU A 203 -7.33 4.02 -2.86
CA LEU A 203 -7.81 5.09 -1.99
C LEU A 203 -8.00 6.40 -2.75
N SER A 204 -7.40 6.51 -3.94
CA SER A 204 -7.46 7.72 -4.77
C SER A 204 -8.80 7.87 -5.48
N GLY A 205 -9.54 6.77 -5.65
CA GLY A 205 -10.72 6.70 -6.51
C GLY A 205 -10.39 6.79 -8.01
N GLN A 206 -9.11 6.74 -8.36
CA GLN A 206 -8.60 6.80 -9.74
C GLN A 206 -8.02 5.48 -10.21
N ASN A 207 -8.10 4.43 -9.38
CA ASN A 207 -7.59 3.09 -9.63
C ASN A 207 -6.05 3.03 -9.84
N THR A 208 -5.31 4.03 -9.35
CA THR A 208 -3.86 4.14 -9.54
C THR A 208 -3.05 3.42 -8.47
N GLN A 209 -3.69 3.05 -7.36
CA GLN A 209 -3.07 2.45 -6.17
C GLN A 209 -3.51 1.00 -5.96
N SER A 210 -2.67 0.22 -5.29
CA SER A 210 -2.96 -1.19 -4.96
C SER A 210 -2.43 -1.51 -3.56
N PHE A 211 -3.20 -1.18 -2.53
CA PHE A 211 -2.84 -1.40 -1.13
C PHE A 211 -3.34 -2.74 -0.58
N ILE A 212 -2.63 -3.28 0.40
CA ILE A 212 -3.15 -4.28 1.33
C ILE A 212 -3.95 -3.54 2.39
N GLN A 213 -5.19 -3.98 2.63
CA GLN A 213 -6.00 -3.52 3.75
C GLN A 213 -5.87 -4.48 4.91
N THR A 214 -5.70 -3.96 6.12
CA THR A 214 -5.67 -4.74 7.37
C THR A 214 -6.50 -4.06 8.46
N ASP A 215 -6.98 -4.83 9.42
CA ASP A 215 -7.58 -4.35 10.67
C ASP A 215 -6.57 -4.31 11.82
N ALA A 216 -5.29 -4.62 11.59
CA ALA A 216 -4.23 -4.27 12.52
C ALA A 216 -4.20 -2.75 12.71
N ALA A 217 -4.22 -2.27 13.96
CA ALA A 217 -4.33 -0.84 14.23
C ALA A 217 -3.06 -0.08 13.81
N VAL A 218 -3.19 0.81 12.83
CA VAL A 218 -2.17 1.77 12.42
C VAL A 218 -2.65 3.16 12.88
N ASN A 219 -1.76 3.90 13.51
CA ASN A 219 -2.00 5.27 13.99
C ASN A 219 -0.86 6.18 13.51
N PRO A 220 -1.03 7.51 13.58
CA PRO A 220 0.05 8.47 13.30
C PRO A 220 1.34 8.08 14.03
N GLY A 221 2.45 7.99 13.28
CA GLY A 221 3.74 7.49 13.74
C GLY A 221 4.07 6.06 13.33
N ASN A 222 3.09 5.21 12.98
CA ASN A 222 3.34 3.88 12.43
C ASN A 222 3.56 3.91 10.91
N SER A 223 3.26 5.01 10.21
CA SER A 223 3.52 5.19 8.78
C SER A 223 5.01 5.00 8.50
N GLY A 224 5.34 4.24 7.45
CA GLY A 224 6.69 3.79 7.12
C GLY A 224 7.16 2.55 7.87
N GLY A 225 6.42 2.09 8.88
CA GLY A 225 6.71 0.87 9.64
C GLY A 225 6.31 -0.42 8.90
N ALA A 226 6.62 -1.56 9.50
CA ALA A 226 6.42 -2.87 8.90
C ALA A 226 4.99 -3.40 9.08
N LEU A 227 4.45 -4.02 8.03
CA LEU A 227 3.39 -5.02 8.11
C LEU A 227 4.04 -6.38 7.85
N VAL A 228 4.03 -7.27 8.84
CA VAL A 228 4.70 -8.58 8.73
C VAL A 228 3.73 -9.74 8.95
N ASN A 229 4.04 -10.89 8.35
CA ASN A 229 3.32 -12.13 8.62
C ASN A 229 3.76 -12.76 9.96
N ILE A 230 3.16 -13.88 10.35
CA ILE A 230 3.47 -14.60 11.59
C ILE A 230 4.89 -15.18 11.64
N LYS A 231 5.65 -15.18 10.53
CA LYS A 231 7.07 -15.56 10.47
C LYS A 231 8.00 -14.36 10.67
N GLY A 232 7.45 -13.13 10.75
CA GLY A 232 8.20 -11.88 10.79
C GLY A 232 8.79 -11.50 9.43
N GLU A 233 8.21 -11.96 8.32
CA GLU A 233 8.56 -11.54 6.96
C GLU A 233 7.74 -10.34 6.56
N LEU A 234 8.34 -9.36 5.91
CA LEU A 234 7.72 -8.10 5.48
C LEU A 234 6.72 -8.36 4.37
N ILE A 235 5.43 -8.12 4.64
CA ILE A 235 4.33 -8.24 3.66
C ILE A 235 3.92 -6.88 3.10
N GLY A 236 4.21 -5.80 3.83
CA GLY A 236 3.94 -4.46 3.36
C GLY A 236 4.57 -3.38 4.24
N ILE A 237 4.49 -2.14 3.76
CA ILE A 237 4.89 -0.93 4.49
C ILE A 237 3.61 -0.18 4.89
N ASN A 238 3.38 -0.01 6.19
CA ASN A 238 2.22 0.72 6.71
C ASN A 238 2.25 2.17 6.18
N THR A 239 1.16 2.66 5.60
CA THR A 239 1.17 4.00 4.99
C THR A 239 0.02 4.89 5.44
N ALA A 240 -1.21 4.44 5.34
CA ALA A 240 -2.38 5.30 5.54
C ALA A 240 -3.47 4.61 6.37
N ILE A 241 -4.36 5.43 6.92
CA ILE A 241 -5.65 5.01 7.46
C ILE A 241 -6.76 5.72 6.69
N SER A 242 -7.86 5.02 6.42
CA SER A 242 -9.09 5.68 5.96
C SER A 242 -9.86 6.16 7.19
N SER A 243 -9.78 7.44 7.49
CA SER A 243 -10.42 8.02 8.68
C SER A 243 -10.82 9.46 8.44
N GLN A 244 -12.05 9.82 8.79
CA GLN A 244 -12.51 11.22 8.79
C GLN A 244 -12.01 12.00 10.01
N THR A 245 -11.58 11.32 11.05
CA THR A 245 -11.15 11.91 12.34
C THR A 245 -9.64 11.88 12.53
N GLY A 246 -8.89 11.25 11.62
CA GLY A 246 -7.46 11.01 11.76
C GLY A 246 -7.08 9.88 12.73
N SER A 247 -8.08 9.20 13.32
CA SER A 247 -7.85 8.06 14.23
C SER A 247 -8.26 6.75 13.57
N TYR A 248 -7.62 5.65 13.96
CA TYR A 248 -7.96 4.31 13.50
C TYR A 248 -9.43 3.94 13.74
N ILE A 249 -10.12 3.48 12.70
CA ILE A 249 -11.53 3.06 12.71
C ILE A 249 -11.74 1.67 12.09
N GLY A 250 -10.71 0.83 12.05
CA GLY A 250 -10.79 -0.52 11.47
C GLY A 250 -10.27 -0.64 10.03
N TYR A 251 -9.74 0.43 9.45
CA TYR A 251 -9.23 0.45 8.07
C TYR A 251 -7.82 1.02 8.06
N SER A 252 -6.83 0.14 7.97
CA SER A 252 -5.42 0.46 7.77
C SER A 252 -4.97 -0.07 6.42
N PHE A 253 -3.97 0.59 5.84
CA PHE A 253 -3.45 0.26 4.52
C PHE A 253 -1.93 0.19 4.54
N ALA A 254 -1.40 -0.72 3.73
CA ALA A 254 0.03 -0.90 3.55
C ALA A 254 0.38 -1.07 2.07
N VAL A 255 1.50 -0.50 1.65
CA VAL A 255 2.09 -0.75 0.33
C VAL A 255 2.58 -2.20 0.30
N PRO A 256 2.17 -3.04 -0.67
CA PRO A 256 2.62 -4.43 -0.76
C PRO A 256 4.15 -4.56 -0.82
N SER A 257 4.70 -5.56 -0.13
CA SER A 257 6.15 -5.77 -0.06
C SER A 257 6.82 -5.98 -1.41
N ASN A 258 6.16 -6.64 -2.36
CA ASN A 258 6.72 -6.85 -3.70
C ASN A 258 6.86 -5.53 -4.46
N ILE A 259 5.91 -4.61 -4.30
CA ILE A 259 6.01 -3.25 -4.87
C ILE A 259 7.14 -2.49 -4.18
N ALA A 260 7.17 -2.47 -2.83
CA ALA A 260 8.20 -1.77 -2.07
C ALA A 260 9.62 -2.27 -2.42
N ARG A 261 9.79 -3.60 -2.55
CA ARG A 261 11.07 -4.20 -2.95
C ARG A 261 11.50 -3.75 -4.33
N LYS A 262 10.61 -3.81 -5.31
CA LYS A 262 10.88 -3.38 -6.69
C LYS A 262 11.28 -1.91 -6.74
N VAL A 263 10.58 -1.04 -6.03
CA VAL A 263 10.91 0.39 -5.93
C VAL A 263 12.33 0.60 -5.37
N VAL A 264 12.69 -0.13 -4.31
CA VAL A 264 14.03 -0.05 -3.71
C VAL A 264 15.10 -0.52 -4.69
N GLU A 265 14.90 -1.69 -5.32
CA GLU A 265 15.83 -2.25 -6.31
C GLU A 265 16.07 -1.26 -7.45
N ASP A 266 15.01 -0.67 -8.00
CA ASP A 266 15.11 0.33 -9.08
C ASP A 266 15.82 1.63 -8.63
N ILE A 267 15.50 2.15 -7.45
CA ILE A 267 16.16 3.34 -6.92
C ILE A 267 17.67 3.10 -6.75
N MET A 268 18.05 1.92 -6.25
CA MET A 268 19.46 1.57 -6.07
C MET A 268 20.21 1.42 -7.40
N GLU A 269 19.56 0.85 -8.42
CA GLU A 269 20.19 0.57 -9.71
C GLU A 269 20.15 1.76 -10.67
N PHE A 270 19.00 2.45 -10.77
CA PHE A 270 18.74 3.47 -11.78
C PHE A 270 18.58 4.89 -11.20
N GLY A 271 18.45 5.02 -9.89
CA GLY A 271 18.13 6.28 -9.19
C GLY A 271 16.67 6.68 -9.24
N ASN A 272 15.84 5.98 -10.02
CA ASN A 272 14.39 6.19 -10.14
C ASN A 272 13.66 4.91 -10.54
N VAL A 273 12.35 4.85 -10.28
CA VAL A 273 11.52 3.68 -10.57
C VAL A 273 11.31 3.51 -12.08
N GLN A 274 11.51 2.27 -12.54
CA GLN A 274 11.30 1.85 -13.92
C GLN A 274 10.00 1.06 -14.03
N ASN A 275 8.94 1.64 -14.61
CA ASN A 275 7.65 0.96 -14.74
C ASN A 275 7.51 0.30 -16.11
N GLY A 276 7.23 -1.01 -16.09
CA GLY A 276 6.82 -1.75 -17.29
C GLY A 276 5.36 -1.47 -17.62
N ILE A 277 5.06 -1.13 -18.86
CA ILE A 277 3.69 -0.98 -19.37
C ILE A 277 3.31 -2.12 -20.30
N LEU A 278 2.04 -2.53 -20.22
CA LEU A 278 1.48 -3.53 -21.14
C LEU A 278 1.14 -2.91 -22.51
N GLY A 279 0.71 -1.64 -22.52
CA GLY A 279 0.30 -0.94 -23.73
C GLY A 279 -1.17 -1.11 -24.10
N VAL A 280 -2.03 -1.37 -23.12
CA VAL A 280 -3.49 -1.46 -23.32
C VAL A 280 -4.19 -0.25 -22.71
N ILE A 281 -5.26 0.20 -23.36
CA ILE A 281 -6.18 1.22 -22.87
C ILE A 281 -7.50 0.54 -22.57
N GLY A 282 -8.13 0.84 -21.43
CA GLY A 282 -9.38 0.20 -21.06
C GLY A 282 -9.81 0.52 -19.64
N GLY A 283 -10.65 -0.36 -19.08
CA GLY A 283 -11.16 -0.19 -17.74
C GLY A 283 -11.66 -1.48 -17.12
N GLU A 284 -11.90 -1.43 -15.81
CA GLU A 284 -12.48 -2.57 -15.10
C GLU A 284 -13.93 -2.81 -15.52
N LEU A 285 -14.31 -4.06 -15.57
CA LEU A 285 -15.71 -4.46 -15.79
C LEU A 285 -16.49 -4.41 -14.49
N ASN A 286 -17.75 -4.02 -14.61
CA ASN A 286 -18.75 -4.10 -13.56
C ASN A 286 -20.14 -4.30 -14.19
N SER A 287 -21.15 -4.58 -13.38
CA SER A 287 -22.50 -4.89 -13.86
C SER A 287 -23.17 -3.76 -14.68
N LYS A 288 -22.66 -2.52 -14.57
CA LYS A 288 -23.18 -1.37 -15.31
C LYS A 288 -22.52 -1.30 -16.70
N ASN A 289 -21.20 -1.21 -16.77
CA ASN A 289 -20.48 -1.00 -18.02
C ASN A 289 -20.34 -2.27 -18.88
N ALA A 290 -20.46 -3.47 -18.30
CA ALA A 290 -20.47 -4.73 -19.05
C ALA A 290 -21.60 -4.73 -20.12
N LYS A 291 -22.78 -4.18 -19.78
CA LYS A 291 -23.89 -4.03 -20.72
C LYS A 291 -23.58 -3.05 -21.85
N ASP A 292 -22.88 -1.96 -21.53
CA ASP A 292 -22.48 -0.96 -22.53
C ASP A 292 -21.46 -1.52 -23.52
N PHE A 293 -20.58 -2.42 -23.06
CA PHE A 293 -19.60 -3.13 -23.88
C PHE A 293 -20.18 -4.38 -24.55
N GLY A 294 -21.42 -4.80 -24.22
CA GLY A 294 -22.06 -5.97 -24.80
C GLY A 294 -21.45 -7.30 -24.35
N VAL A 295 -20.91 -7.36 -23.14
CA VAL A 295 -20.31 -8.55 -22.54
C VAL A 295 -21.07 -9.01 -21.30
N ASP A 296 -21.01 -10.32 -20.99
CA ASP A 296 -21.67 -10.90 -19.81
C ASP A 296 -20.77 -10.87 -18.55
N GLN A 297 -19.46 -10.70 -18.72
CA GLN A 297 -18.49 -10.66 -17.64
C GLN A 297 -18.61 -9.35 -16.86
N THR A 298 -18.58 -9.45 -15.53
CA THR A 298 -18.64 -8.32 -14.62
C THR A 298 -17.33 -8.11 -13.85
N GLU A 299 -16.30 -8.90 -14.17
CA GLU A 299 -14.96 -8.81 -13.61
C GLU A 299 -13.91 -8.93 -14.72
N GLY A 300 -12.76 -8.32 -14.54
CA GLY A 300 -11.66 -8.29 -15.48
C GLY A 300 -11.39 -6.88 -16.00
N PHE A 301 -10.31 -6.75 -16.79
CA PHE A 301 -9.96 -5.51 -17.46
C PHE A 301 -10.35 -5.59 -18.94
N TYR A 302 -11.32 -4.80 -19.37
CA TYR A 302 -11.79 -4.71 -20.74
C TYR A 302 -10.90 -3.79 -21.56
N VAL A 303 -10.31 -4.29 -22.63
CA VAL A 303 -9.45 -3.53 -23.55
C VAL A 303 -10.31 -2.76 -24.53
N THR A 304 -10.30 -1.42 -24.43
CA THR A 304 -11.01 -0.53 -25.37
C THR A 304 -10.13 -0.14 -26.54
N ASP A 305 -8.80 -0.15 -26.35
CA ASP A 305 -7.81 0.13 -27.39
C ASP A 305 -6.44 -0.45 -27.02
N VAL A 306 -5.54 -0.58 -28.01
CA VAL A 306 -4.15 -1.03 -27.82
C VAL A 306 -3.22 0.00 -28.44
N GLN A 307 -2.22 0.42 -27.69
CA GLN A 307 -1.23 1.39 -28.15
C GLN A 307 -0.30 0.73 -29.20
N ILE A 308 -0.23 1.36 -30.36
CA ILE A 308 0.58 0.86 -31.51
C ILE A 308 2.06 0.81 -31.12
N GLY A 309 2.74 -0.28 -31.49
CA GLY A 309 4.17 -0.47 -31.22
C GLY A 309 4.50 -0.95 -29.82
N THR A 310 3.52 -1.16 -28.94
CA THR A 310 3.74 -1.70 -27.59
C THR A 310 3.79 -3.23 -27.57
N GLY A 311 4.19 -3.80 -26.41
CA GLY A 311 4.23 -5.25 -26.24
C GLY A 311 2.88 -5.91 -26.45
N ALA A 312 1.77 -5.30 -25.99
CA ALA A 312 0.42 -5.82 -26.24
C ALA A 312 0.06 -5.87 -27.72
N ASP A 313 0.41 -4.82 -28.48
CA ASP A 313 0.17 -4.75 -29.92
C ASP A 313 0.97 -5.84 -30.67
N ARG A 314 2.26 -5.96 -30.38
CA ARG A 314 3.12 -7.01 -30.98
C ARG A 314 2.70 -8.41 -30.61
N ALA A 315 2.20 -8.63 -29.41
CA ALA A 315 1.69 -9.92 -28.97
C ALA A 315 0.32 -10.25 -29.58
N GLY A 316 -0.41 -9.26 -30.09
CA GLY A 316 -1.71 -9.45 -30.74
C GLY A 316 -2.90 -9.37 -29.79
N ILE A 317 -2.79 -8.65 -28.67
CA ILE A 317 -3.93 -8.22 -27.86
C ILE A 317 -4.76 -7.24 -28.68
N GLN A 318 -6.08 -7.31 -28.56
CA GLN A 318 -7.00 -6.53 -29.39
C GLN A 318 -8.08 -5.86 -28.55
N LYS A 319 -8.66 -4.81 -29.10
CA LYS A 319 -9.92 -4.24 -28.58
C LYS A 319 -10.98 -5.30 -28.42
N GLY A 320 -11.64 -5.35 -27.28
CA GLY A 320 -12.68 -6.32 -26.94
C GLY A 320 -12.18 -7.49 -26.11
N ASP A 321 -10.87 -7.65 -25.94
CA ASP A 321 -10.30 -8.64 -25.02
C ASP A 321 -10.63 -8.28 -23.57
N ILE A 322 -10.85 -9.29 -22.74
CA ILE A 322 -11.04 -9.12 -21.30
C ILE A 322 -9.89 -9.82 -20.59
N ILE A 323 -8.93 -9.08 -20.09
CA ILE A 323 -7.81 -9.61 -19.33
C ILE A 323 -8.33 -10.11 -17.99
N GLN A 324 -8.09 -11.40 -17.70
CA GLN A 324 -8.56 -12.08 -16.50
C GLN A 324 -7.43 -12.51 -15.57
N ARG A 325 -6.23 -12.80 -16.12
CA ARG A 325 -5.05 -13.17 -15.34
C ARG A 325 -3.77 -12.70 -16.01
N ILE A 326 -2.75 -12.41 -15.17
CA ILE A 326 -1.38 -12.18 -15.64
C ILE A 326 -0.45 -12.96 -14.72
N ASP A 327 0.43 -13.80 -15.27
CA ASP A 327 1.32 -14.72 -14.54
C ASP A 327 0.56 -15.55 -13.47
N GLY A 328 -0.70 -15.94 -13.76
CA GLY A 328 -1.56 -16.68 -12.85
C GLY A 328 -2.25 -15.84 -11.77
N ILE A 329 -1.92 -14.57 -11.63
CA ILE A 329 -2.58 -13.64 -10.70
C ILE A 329 -3.89 -13.15 -11.32
N THR A 330 -4.99 -13.28 -10.59
CA THR A 330 -6.33 -12.88 -11.06
C THR A 330 -6.43 -11.35 -11.15
N ILE A 331 -6.95 -10.86 -12.26
CA ILE A 331 -7.23 -9.46 -12.53
C ILE A 331 -8.76 -9.28 -12.57
N SER A 332 -9.35 -8.93 -11.44
CA SER A 332 -10.80 -8.66 -11.33
C SER A 332 -11.14 -7.20 -11.57
N LYS A 333 -10.20 -6.29 -11.29
CA LYS A 333 -10.36 -4.84 -11.41
C LYS A 333 -9.07 -4.16 -11.83
N PHE A 334 -9.12 -2.87 -12.15
CA PHE A 334 -7.97 -2.13 -12.65
C PHE A 334 -6.83 -2.03 -11.63
N SER A 335 -7.15 -1.89 -10.33
CA SER A 335 -6.12 -1.86 -9.28
C SER A 335 -5.36 -3.19 -9.11
N ASP A 336 -5.93 -4.35 -9.51
CA ASP A 336 -5.19 -5.61 -9.58
C ASP A 336 -4.14 -5.57 -10.69
N LEU A 337 -4.56 -5.12 -11.89
CA LEU A 337 -3.66 -4.94 -13.04
C LEU A 337 -2.52 -3.98 -12.70
N LYS A 338 -2.85 -2.79 -12.14
CA LYS A 338 -1.86 -1.78 -11.78
C LYS A 338 -0.90 -2.28 -10.69
N GLY A 339 -1.43 -2.94 -9.65
CA GLY A 339 -0.62 -3.53 -8.59
C GLY A 339 0.34 -4.59 -9.10
N PHE A 340 -0.08 -5.41 -10.05
CA PHE A 340 0.79 -6.39 -10.70
C PHE A 340 1.90 -5.69 -11.52
N LEU A 341 1.54 -4.74 -12.39
CA LEU A 341 2.51 -4.04 -13.24
C LEU A 341 3.52 -3.23 -12.42
N ASN A 342 3.13 -2.69 -11.26
CA ASN A 342 4.05 -2.01 -10.34
C ASN A 342 5.11 -2.95 -9.71
N THR A 343 5.01 -4.26 -9.90
CA THR A 343 6.05 -5.24 -9.50
C THR A 343 6.96 -5.66 -10.64
N LYS A 344 6.78 -5.08 -11.84
CA LYS A 344 7.46 -5.48 -13.07
C LYS A 344 8.30 -4.34 -13.64
N SER A 345 9.36 -4.73 -14.31
CA SER A 345 10.26 -3.83 -15.02
C SER A 345 9.98 -3.83 -16.52
N PRO A 346 10.41 -2.80 -17.26
CA PRO A 346 10.50 -2.89 -18.71
C PRO A 346 11.32 -4.12 -19.12
N GLU A 347 10.98 -4.71 -20.27
CA GLU A 347 11.56 -5.94 -20.83
C GLU A 347 11.15 -7.25 -20.12
N ASP A 348 10.45 -7.19 -18.99
CA ASP A 348 9.86 -8.39 -18.39
C ASP A 348 8.83 -9.00 -19.34
N GLU A 349 8.89 -10.32 -19.49
CA GLU A 349 7.86 -11.09 -20.21
C GLU A 349 6.79 -11.55 -19.20
N VAL A 350 5.52 -11.30 -19.55
CA VAL A 350 4.38 -11.72 -18.73
C VAL A 350 3.40 -12.53 -19.54
N GLN A 351 2.83 -13.59 -18.94
CA GLN A 351 1.79 -14.37 -19.57
C GLN A 351 0.41 -13.76 -19.29
N VAL A 352 -0.22 -13.21 -20.30
CA VAL A 352 -1.56 -12.61 -20.22
C VAL A 352 -2.60 -13.66 -20.64
N GLU A 353 -3.54 -13.96 -19.74
CA GLU A 353 -4.72 -14.79 -20.02
C GLU A 353 -5.94 -13.88 -20.14
N PHE A 354 -6.63 -13.96 -21.27
CA PHE A 354 -7.76 -13.10 -21.58
C PHE A 354 -8.87 -13.88 -22.27
N LEU A 355 -10.09 -13.36 -22.19
CA LEU A 355 -11.25 -13.86 -22.87
C LEU A 355 -11.46 -13.09 -24.17
N ARG A 356 -11.48 -13.78 -25.31
CA ARG A 356 -11.78 -13.26 -26.66
C ARG A 356 -12.89 -14.08 -27.29
N ASN A 357 -14.00 -13.46 -27.66
CA ASN A 357 -15.14 -14.12 -28.29
C ASN A 357 -15.62 -15.38 -27.54
N GLY A 358 -15.63 -15.34 -26.22
CA GLY A 358 -16.03 -16.44 -25.34
C GLY A 358 -14.98 -17.57 -25.17
N THR A 359 -13.79 -17.41 -25.73
CA THR A 359 -12.68 -18.38 -25.61
C THR A 359 -11.54 -17.77 -24.78
N ILE A 360 -10.99 -18.55 -23.85
CA ILE A 360 -9.81 -18.14 -23.08
C ILE A 360 -8.56 -18.38 -23.92
N GLU A 361 -7.80 -17.32 -24.13
CA GLU A 361 -6.53 -17.33 -24.84
C GLU A 361 -5.39 -16.88 -23.92
N ARG A 362 -4.14 -17.22 -24.29
CA ARG A 362 -2.92 -16.87 -23.55
C ARG A 362 -1.86 -16.39 -24.52
N LEU A 363 -1.23 -15.26 -24.19
CA LEU A 363 -0.12 -14.70 -24.94
C LEU A 363 1.00 -14.30 -23.99
N ILE A 364 2.23 -14.35 -24.47
CA ILE A 364 3.37 -13.74 -23.78
C ILE A 364 3.51 -12.33 -24.31
N VAL A 365 3.57 -11.37 -23.39
CA VAL A 365 3.71 -9.95 -23.69
C VAL A 365 4.98 -9.45 -23.03
N THR A 366 5.86 -8.83 -23.79
CA THR A 366 7.03 -8.13 -23.25
C THR A 366 6.59 -6.73 -22.84
N LEU A 367 6.83 -6.37 -21.59
CA LEU A 367 6.52 -5.04 -21.06
C LEU A 367 7.52 -4.00 -21.60
N GLU A 368 7.06 -2.78 -21.79
CA GLU A 368 7.89 -1.71 -22.31
C GLU A 368 8.02 -0.55 -21.34
N LYS A 369 9.06 0.25 -21.52
CA LYS A 369 9.20 1.50 -20.81
C LYS A 369 8.27 2.56 -21.42
N LEU A 370 7.52 3.25 -20.56
CA LEU A 370 6.78 4.42 -20.99
C LEU A 370 7.79 5.57 -21.22
N THR A 371 8.12 5.83 -22.47
CA THR A 371 9.13 6.85 -22.84
C THR A 371 8.53 8.16 -23.31
N MET A 372 7.24 8.16 -23.62
CA MET A 372 6.52 9.34 -24.10
C MET A 372 5.09 9.41 -23.60
N ILE A 373 4.55 10.61 -23.51
CA ILE A 373 3.15 10.86 -23.16
C ILE A 373 2.58 11.97 -24.06
N GLU A 374 1.40 11.76 -24.58
CA GLU A 374 0.67 12.77 -25.34
C GLU A 374 -0.22 13.60 -24.39
N ILE A 375 -0.01 14.90 -24.39
CA ILE A 375 -0.89 15.87 -23.73
C ILE A 375 -1.63 16.64 -24.84
N PRO A 376 -2.95 16.46 -25.01
CA PRO A 376 -3.70 16.99 -26.17
C PRO A 376 -3.55 18.49 -26.38
N ILE A 377 -3.31 19.26 -25.31
CA ILE A 377 -3.14 20.72 -25.36
C ILE A 377 -1.77 21.13 -25.84
N ILE A 378 -0.71 20.41 -25.43
CA ILE A 378 0.68 20.82 -25.74
C ILE A 378 1.33 19.95 -26.83
N GLY A 379 1.10 18.66 -26.81
CA GLY A 379 1.69 17.70 -27.75
C GLY A 379 2.32 16.49 -27.03
N THR A 380 3.25 15.84 -27.71
CA THR A 380 3.98 14.67 -27.20
C THR A 380 5.21 15.11 -26.42
N LEU A 381 5.31 14.64 -25.18
CA LEU A 381 6.47 14.82 -24.31
C LEU A 381 7.23 13.50 -24.20
N GLU A 382 8.55 13.57 -24.17
CA GLU A 382 9.43 12.41 -24.00
C GLU A 382 10.48 12.64 -22.90
N GLU A 383 11.08 11.58 -22.39
CA GLU A 383 12.18 11.69 -21.42
C GLU A 383 13.36 12.44 -22.04
N ALA A 384 13.78 13.50 -21.35
CA ALA A 384 14.89 14.34 -21.81
C ALA A 384 16.25 13.66 -21.57
N SER A 385 17.17 13.83 -22.52
CA SER A 385 18.56 13.42 -22.30
C SER A 385 19.25 14.35 -21.28
N LYS A 386 20.20 13.81 -20.51
CA LYS A 386 20.99 14.61 -19.55
C LYS A 386 21.70 15.78 -20.21
N GLU A 387 22.18 15.59 -21.45
CA GLU A 387 22.84 16.63 -22.25
C GLU A 387 21.86 17.76 -22.62
N ALA A 388 20.63 17.42 -23.00
CA ALA A 388 19.61 18.41 -23.36
C ALA A 388 19.18 19.25 -22.11
N LEU A 389 19.04 18.63 -20.94
CA LEU A 389 18.76 19.34 -19.68
C LEU A 389 19.94 20.29 -19.31
N GLN A 390 21.17 19.79 -19.37
CA GLN A 390 22.36 20.58 -19.05
C GLN A 390 22.53 21.81 -19.97
N ASN A 391 22.20 21.68 -21.22
CA ASN A 391 22.31 22.79 -22.19
C ASN A 391 21.43 24.00 -21.83
N LEU A 392 20.34 23.79 -21.15
CA LEU A 392 19.42 24.82 -20.64
C LEU A 392 19.56 25.11 -19.14
N ASN A 393 20.52 24.45 -18.45
CA ASN A 393 20.76 24.55 -17.03
C ASN A 393 19.50 24.26 -16.20
N ILE A 394 18.74 23.21 -16.59
CA ILE A 394 17.57 22.70 -15.87
C ILE A 394 17.89 21.32 -15.29
N GLU A 395 17.37 21.05 -14.09
CA GLU A 395 17.65 19.81 -13.36
C GLU A 395 16.78 18.66 -13.84
N PHE A 396 15.55 18.97 -14.27
CA PHE A 396 14.55 17.98 -14.68
C PHE A 396 13.54 18.58 -15.67
N GLY A 397 12.82 17.70 -16.35
CA GLY A 397 11.77 18.07 -17.29
C GLY A 397 11.60 17.04 -18.39
N LEU A 398 10.42 17.02 -19.02
CA LEU A 398 10.16 16.26 -20.24
C LEU A 398 10.34 17.16 -21.45
N GLN A 399 11.02 16.66 -22.47
CA GLN A 399 11.23 17.38 -23.72
C GLN A 399 9.98 17.26 -24.60
N LEU A 400 9.56 18.37 -25.19
CA LEU A 400 8.49 18.40 -26.20
C LEU A 400 9.06 17.90 -27.52
N SER A 401 8.67 16.68 -27.92
CA SER A 401 9.11 16.06 -29.18
C SER A 401 8.21 16.42 -30.34
N GLU A 402 6.91 16.68 -30.09
CA GLU A 402 5.95 17.05 -31.10
C GLU A 402 4.90 17.99 -30.53
N LEU A 403 4.62 19.12 -31.22
CA LEU A 403 3.56 20.06 -30.86
C LEU A 403 2.17 19.53 -31.26
N SER A 404 1.16 19.73 -30.40
CA SER A 404 -0.24 19.46 -30.72
C SER A 404 -0.65 20.17 -32.01
N GLU A 405 -1.10 19.43 -33.01
CA GLU A 405 -1.52 20.02 -34.30
C GLU A 405 -2.60 21.09 -34.13
N THR A 406 -3.53 20.85 -33.22
CA THR A 406 -4.65 21.76 -32.93
C THR A 406 -4.19 23.10 -32.34
N HIS A 407 -3.11 23.11 -31.56
CA HIS A 407 -2.65 24.27 -30.79
C HIS A 407 -1.31 24.80 -31.29
N ARG A 408 -0.68 24.16 -32.26
CA ARG A 408 0.67 24.50 -32.84
C ARG A 408 0.88 25.99 -33.05
N LYS A 409 0.00 26.65 -33.80
CA LYS A 409 0.14 28.08 -34.11
C LYS A 409 0.13 28.96 -32.85
N GLY A 410 -0.63 28.60 -31.83
CA GLY A 410 -0.63 29.33 -30.56
C GLY A 410 0.69 29.17 -29.81
N TRP A 411 1.19 27.95 -29.72
CA TRP A 411 2.46 27.66 -29.07
C TRP A 411 3.66 28.32 -29.78
N GLU A 412 3.71 28.22 -31.09
CA GLU A 412 4.78 28.87 -31.90
C GLU A 412 4.75 30.40 -31.76
N SER A 413 3.55 31.01 -31.67
CA SER A 413 3.44 32.47 -31.46
C SER A 413 3.95 32.91 -30.10
N ASP A 414 3.87 32.02 -29.09
CA ASP A 414 4.39 32.24 -27.74
C ASP A 414 5.88 31.86 -27.60
N GLY A 415 6.50 31.39 -28.69
CA GLY A 415 7.91 31.00 -28.74
C GLY A 415 8.19 29.63 -28.13
N ILE A 416 7.18 28.73 -28.11
CA ILE A 416 7.32 27.35 -27.72
C ILE A 416 7.39 26.49 -28.96
N TYR A 417 8.45 25.73 -29.07
CA TYR A 417 8.78 24.86 -30.18
C TYR A 417 9.15 23.47 -29.67
N GLU A 418 9.23 22.52 -30.58
CA GLU A 418 9.83 21.20 -30.32
C GLU A 418 11.25 21.43 -29.77
N GLY A 419 11.61 20.66 -28.73
CA GLY A 419 12.83 20.91 -27.94
C GLY A 419 12.64 21.81 -26.71
N SER A 420 11.46 22.42 -26.50
CA SER A 420 11.09 23.03 -25.20
C SER A 420 10.85 21.96 -24.15
N PHE A 421 10.89 22.32 -22.84
CA PHE A 421 10.74 21.37 -21.75
C PHE A 421 9.54 21.71 -20.89
N VAL A 422 8.76 20.69 -20.50
CA VAL A 422 7.75 20.79 -19.46
C VAL A 422 8.39 20.37 -18.15
N THR A 423 8.46 21.30 -17.20
CA THR A 423 9.12 21.08 -15.89
C THR A 423 8.13 20.92 -14.73
N GLU A 424 6.94 21.49 -14.87
CA GLU A 424 5.92 21.42 -13.81
C GLU A 424 4.52 21.28 -14.41
N ILE A 425 3.66 20.49 -13.75
CA ILE A 425 2.22 20.40 -14.01
C ILE A 425 1.51 20.62 -12.68
N ASN A 426 0.69 21.69 -12.58
CA ASN A 426 -0.03 22.09 -11.38
C ASN A 426 0.83 22.18 -10.11
N ASP A 427 2.00 22.82 -10.25
CA ASP A 427 3.01 23.01 -9.21
C ASP A 427 3.70 21.70 -8.74
N GLU A 428 3.49 20.58 -9.44
CA GLU A 428 4.23 19.34 -9.24
C GLU A 428 5.39 19.26 -10.24
N ASN A 429 6.59 18.96 -9.74
CA ASN A 429 7.77 18.77 -10.56
C ASN A 429 7.63 17.51 -11.42
N ILE A 430 8.00 17.60 -12.69
CA ILE A 430 7.90 16.51 -13.66
C ILE A 430 9.31 16.04 -14.01
N ASN A 431 9.72 14.93 -13.41
CA ASN A 431 11.04 14.32 -13.63
C ASN A 431 10.97 13.16 -14.64
N SER A 432 9.80 12.59 -14.86
CA SER A 432 9.57 11.43 -15.70
C SER A 432 8.21 11.50 -16.39
N VAL A 433 8.02 10.69 -17.42
CA VAL A 433 6.71 10.52 -18.10
C VAL A 433 5.65 10.01 -17.12
N ASN A 434 6.03 9.17 -16.17
CA ASN A 434 5.12 8.71 -15.11
C ASN A 434 4.65 9.86 -14.20
N ASP A 435 5.50 10.84 -13.89
CA ASP A 435 5.10 12.03 -13.12
C ASP A 435 4.08 12.87 -13.88
N ALA A 436 4.30 13.06 -15.18
CA ALA A 436 3.36 13.78 -16.03
C ALA A 436 2.01 13.07 -16.12
N GLN A 437 2.01 11.75 -16.29
CA GLN A 437 0.79 10.94 -16.31
C GLN A 437 0.02 11.08 -15.00
N ARG A 438 0.69 10.92 -13.87
CA ARG A 438 0.09 11.08 -12.53
C ARG A 438 -0.51 12.48 -12.33
N ALA A 439 0.25 13.52 -12.67
CA ALA A 439 -0.21 14.89 -12.52
C ALA A 439 -1.47 15.15 -13.38
N LEU A 440 -1.52 14.62 -14.61
CA LEU A 440 -2.68 14.73 -15.48
C LEU A 440 -3.90 13.95 -14.93
N GLU A 441 -3.71 12.74 -14.44
CA GLU A 441 -4.76 11.93 -13.83
C GLU A 441 -5.36 12.63 -12.59
N LYS A 442 -4.51 13.14 -11.69
CA LYS A 442 -4.91 13.86 -10.48
C LYS A 442 -5.72 15.13 -10.75
N TYR A 443 -5.49 15.76 -11.88
CA TYR A 443 -6.09 17.05 -12.24
C TYR A 443 -7.03 16.97 -13.45
N SER A 444 -7.46 15.78 -13.87
CA SER A 444 -8.25 15.53 -15.09
C SER A 444 -9.54 16.38 -15.23
N ASN A 445 -10.08 16.90 -14.11
CA ASN A 445 -11.28 17.74 -14.09
C ASN A 445 -11.03 19.14 -13.49
N LYS A 446 -9.78 19.58 -13.42
CA LYS A 446 -9.39 20.87 -12.82
C LYS A 446 -8.67 21.74 -13.84
N VAL A 447 -8.42 22.99 -13.46
CA VAL A 447 -7.58 23.90 -14.25
C VAL A 447 -6.19 23.32 -14.32
N LEU A 448 -5.65 23.15 -15.54
CA LEU A 448 -4.31 22.67 -15.81
C LEU A 448 -3.35 23.85 -15.87
N ARG A 449 -2.28 23.83 -15.07
CA ARG A 449 -1.17 24.78 -15.12
C ARG A 449 0.07 24.02 -15.54
N ILE A 450 0.80 24.54 -16.54
CA ILE A 450 2.00 23.90 -17.08
C ILE A 450 3.13 24.91 -17.10
N ALA A 451 4.25 24.57 -16.48
CA ALA A 451 5.49 25.36 -16.61
C ALA A 451 6.32 24.82 -17.76
N VAL A 452 6.60 25.68 -18.72
CA VAL A 452 7.41 25.35 -19.89
C VAL A 452 8.69 26.18 -19.87
N VAL A 453 9.83 25.50 -20.07
CA VAL A 453 11.12 26.15 -20.34
C VAL A 453 11.32 26.13 -21.86
N LYS A 454 11.36 27.30 -22.45
CA LYS A 454 11.58 27.47 -23.91
C LYS A 454 13.00 27.07 -24.31
N THR A 455 13.22 26.87 -25.58
CA THR A 455 14.54 26.57 -26.14
C THR A 455 15.61 27.66 -25.90
N ASN A 456 15.18 28.87 -25.52
CA ASN A 456 16.08 29.98 -25.12
C ASN A 456 16.36 30.04 -23.60
N GLY A 457 15.82 29.09 -22.81
CA GLY A 457 15.96 29.01 -21.35
C GLY A 457 14.94 29.85 -20.56
N GLU A 458 14.01 30.54 -21.19
CA GLU A 458 12.96 31.31 -20.52
C GLU A 458 11.89 30.38 -19.97
N LYS A 459 11.59 30.44 -18.65
CA LYS A 459 10.51 29.70 -18.01
C LYS A 459 9.21 30.49 -18.00
N VAL A 460 8.15 29.91 -18.53
CA VAL A 460 6.81 30.52 -18.64
C VAL A 460 5.77 29.57 -18.07
N MET A 461 4.75 30.12 -17.38
CA MET A 461 3.63 29.34 -16.82
C MET A 461 2.37 29.59 -17.65
N TYR A 462 1.74 28.51 -18.11
CA TYR A 462 0.48 28.52 -18.83
C TYR A 462 -0.66 27.98 -17.97
N ARG A 463 -1.86 28.48 -18.21
CA ARG A 463 -3.07 28.08 -17.50
C ARG A 463 -4.19 27.77 -18.48
N PHE A 464 -4.70 26.54 -18.40
CA PHE A 464 -5.79 26.05 -19.25
C PHE A 464 -7.03 25.75 -18.37
N ARG A 465 -8.20 26.02 -18.95
CA ARG A 465 -9.51 25.78 -18.29
C ARG A 465 -10.24 24.65 -18.99
#